data_07f5454926a8a4f6c948a6b0cbb1fce0
#
_entry.id   07f5454926a8a4f6c948a6b0cbb1fce0
#
_cell.length_a   1.000
_cell.length_b   1.000
_cell.length_c   1.000
_cell.angle_alpha   90.00
_cell.angle_beta   90.00
_cell.angle_gamma   90.00
#
_symmetry.space_group_name_H-M   'P 1'
#
loop_
_entity.id
_entity.type
_entity.pdbx_description
1 polymer ?
#
loop_
_entity_poly.entity_id
_entity_poly.type
_entity_poly.pdbx_seq_one_letter_code
_entity_poly.pdbx_strand_id
1 'polypeptide(L)'
;MAFTYLCAPFSVSAQSADSLALEALRLEREIFVAGSATDANAALLSKVEVRKQQGLYGEAVRELGRLNVWALSEEQTATYYYQKALCQYLAADFEDALATLDEARLYIPSTSNILAELSLLEALAAGEKGEWVRSEKAAERYLTNAPEEVMTRVKQVYATAPKLRNPMVAWYLSLVPGVGQFYAGEVWSGVVSLAVNGGLVAFGVGEAVAGYWLSAWLGTGIPLSNTYFVGQERARMLTERRNARVLRTHNDLLREILLQE
;
A
#
# COMPACT_ATOMS: atom_id res chain seq x y z
N MET A 1 -2.00 -17.79 -21.41
CA MET A 1 -3.40 -17.34 -21.49
C MET A 1 -4.09 -17.40 -20.14
N ALA A 2 -3.66 -16.65 -19.10
CA ALA A 2 -4.27 -16.71 -17.77
C ALA A 2 -4.30 -15.37 -17.00
N PHE A 3 -4.08 -14.24 -17.65
CA PHE A 3 -4.01 -12.93 -16.95
C PHE A 3 -5.15 -11.95 -17.25
N THR A 4 -6.24 -12.37 -17.88
CA THR A 4 -7.38 -11.48 -18.24
C THR A 4 -8.34 -11.19 -17.08
N TYR A 5 -8.05 -11.59 -15.84
CA TYR A 5 -8.96 -11.44 -14.70
C TYR A 5 -8.60 -10.33 -13.69
N LEU A 6 -7.56 -9.54 -13.92
CA LEU A 6 -7.07 -8.59 -12.90
C LEU A 6 -7.69 -7.20 -12.93
N CYS A 7 -8.49 -6.83 -13.93
CA CYS A 7 -8.99 -5.44 -14.09
C CYS A 7 -10.44 -5.29 -14.53
N ALA A 8 -11.36 -6.21 -14.18
CA ALA A 8 -12.78 -5.93 -14.35
C ALA A 8 -13.33 -5.30 -13.07
N PRO A 9 -13.98 -4.13 -13.10
CA PRO A 9 -14.75 -3.65 -11.95
C PRO A 9 -15.94 -4.58 -11.78
N PHE A 10 -15.85 -5.50 -10.81
CA PHE A 10 -16.99 -6.34 -10.44
C PHE A 10 -18.08 -5.47 -9.83
N SER A 11 -19.06 -5.07 -10.62
CA SER A 11 -20.37 -4.71 -10.11
C SER A 11 -21.08 -5.99 -9.67
N VAL A 12 -20.74 -6.49 -8.49
CA VAL A 12 -21.47 -7.58 -7.86
C VAL A 12 -22.89 -7.07 -7.58
N SER A 13 -23.90 -7.60 -8.25
CA SER A 13 -25.30 -7.26 -7.93
C SER A 13 -25.63 -7.74 -6.51
N ALA A 14 -26.54 -7.07 -5.80
CA ALA A 14 -26.90 -7.44 -4.42
C ALA A 14 -27.31 -8.92 -4.29
N GLN A 15 -27.96 -9.49 -5.30
CA GLN A 15 -28.31 -10.91 -5.37
C GLN A 15 -27.10 -11.85 -5.41
N SER A 16 -25.99 -11.42 -6.05
CA SER A 16 -24.76 -12.22 -6.07
C SER A 16 -23.98 -12.12 -4.74
N ALA A 17 -24.06 -10.99 -4.03
CA ALA A 17 -23.43 -10.82 -2.72
C ALA A 17 -24.06 -11.76 -1.68
N ASP A 18 -25.38 -11.87 -1.62
CA ASP A 18 -26.08 -12.79 -0.72
C ASP A 18 -25.76 -14.26 -1.02
N SER A 19 -25.67 -14.63 -2.30
CA SER A 19 -25.32 -16.01 -2.67
C SER A 19 -23.88 -16.37 -2.23
N LEU A 20 -22.94 -15.46 -2.39
CA LEU A 20 -21.54 -15.65 -1.92
C LEU A 20 -21.46 -15.71 -0.40
N ALA A 21 -22.28 -14.95 0.32
CA ALA A 21 -22.35 -15.02 1.78
C ALA A 21 -22.87 -16.38 2.27
N LEU A 22 -23.92 -16.90 1.64
CA LEU A 22 -24.46 -18.23 1.94
C LEU A 22 -23.45 -19.34 1.62
N GLU A 23 -22.72 -19.23 0.50
CA GLU A 23 -21.68 -20.19 0.14
C GLU A 23 -20.53 -20.19 1.16
N ALA A 24 -20.11 -19.02 1.63
CA ALA A 24 -19.10 -18.92 2.67
C ALA A 24 -19.55 -19.60 3.99
N LEU A 25 -20.84 -19.48 4.36
CA LEU A 25 -21.40 -20.17 5.53
C LEU A 25 -21.48 -21.69 5.33
N ARG A 26 -21.84 -22.15 4.14
CA ARG A 26 -21.84 -23.56 3.80
C ARG A 26 -20.45 -24.16 3.92
N LEU A 27 -19.45 -23.50 3.37
CA LEU A 27 -18.06 -23.93 3.45
C LEU A 27 -17.55 -23.93 4.91
N GLU A 28 -17.95 -22.96 5.75
CA GLU A 28 -17.63 -23.01 7.18
C GLU A 28 -18.20 -24.24 7.87
N ARG A 29 -19.41 -24.64 7.52
CA ARG A 29 -19.98 -25.90 8.02
C ARG A 29 -19.18 -27.12 7.55
N GLU A 30 -18.74 -27.13 6.28
CA GLU A 30 -17.92 -28.22 5.72
C GLU A 30 -16.59 -28.32 6.46
N ILE A 31 -15.93 -27.19 6.73
CA ILE A 31 -14.71 -27.12 7.54
C ILE A 31 -14.92 -27.71 8.93
N PHE A 32 -16.04 -27.35 9.58
CA PHE A 32 -16.35 -27.80 10.93
C PHE A 32 -16.60 -29.32 11.01
N VAL A 33 -17.20 -29.92 10.00
CA VAL A 33 -17.53 -31.35 9.98
C VAL A 33 -16.45 -32.20 9.28
N ALA A 34 -15.39 -31.59 8.77
CA ALA A 34 -14.32 -32.28 8.06
C ALA A 34 -13.67 -33.36 8.94
N GLY A 35 -13.57 -34.57 8.39
CA GLY A 35 -12.98 -35.71 9.09
C GLY A 35 -11.46 -35.78 9.02
N SER A 36 -10.84 -34.98 8.16
CA SER A 36 -9.40 -34.91 7.95
C SER A 36 -8.89 -33.49 7.74
N ALA A 37 -7.58 -33.26 7.98
CA ALA A 37 -6.94 -31.98 7.69
C ALA A 37 -6.96 -31.66 6.18
N THR A 38 -6.90 -32.65 5.32
CA THR A 38 -6.95 -32.49 3.87
C THR A 38 -8.34 -31.97 3.42
N ASP A 39 -9.41 -32.55 3.95
CA ASP A 39 -10.79 -32.11 3.63
C ASP A 39 -11.04 -30.70 4.15
N ALA A 40 -10.58 -30.40 5.38
CA ALA A 40 -10.68 -29.06 5.95
C ALA A 40 -9.91 -28.02 5.10
N ASN A 41 -8.69 -28.35 4.65
CA ASN A 41 -7.90 -27.50 3.77
C ASN A 41 -8.61 -27.26 2.42
N ALA A 42 -9.22 -28.27 1.83
CA ALA A 42 -9.95 -28.11 0.55
C ALA A 42 -11.13 -27.16 0.70
N ALA A 43 -11.91 -27.30 1.76
CA ALA A 43 -13.03 -26.40 2.06
C ALA A 43 -12.55 -24.97 2.39
N LEU A 44 -11.44 -24.82 3.11
CA LEU A 44 -10.82 -23.51 3.39
C LEU A 44 -10.35 -22.82 2.11
N LEU A 45 -9.68 -23.51 1.20
CA LEU A 45 -9.26 -22.95 -0.09
C LEU A 45 -10.46 -22.50 -0.93
N SER A 46 -11.54 -23.29 -0.95
CA SER A 46 -12.78 -22.89 -1.61
C SER A 46 -13.38 -21.62 -0.99
N LYS A 47 -13.34 -21.50 0.34
CA LYS A 47 -13.81 -20.31 1.05
C LYS A 47 -12.94 -19.09 0.78
N VAL A 48 -11.63 -19.26 0.64
CA VAL A 48 -10.70 -18.19 0.22
C VAL A 48 -11.13 -17.62 -1.14
N GLU A 49 -11.46 -18.46 -2.11
CA GLU A 49 -11.93 -18.01 -3.43
C GLU A 49 -13.25 -17.21 -3.32
N VAL A 50 -14.19 -17.66 -2.48
CA VAL A 50 -15.42 -16.91 -2.21
C VAL A 50 -15.11 -15.54 -1.60
N ARG A 51 -14.18 -15.45 -0.62
CA ARG A 51 -13.76 -14.18 -0.02
C ARG A 51 -13.09 -13.25 -1.03
N LYS A 52 -12.27 -13.79 -1.92
CA LYS A 52 -11.67 -13.03 -3.03
C LYS A 52 -12.74 -12.46 -3.98
N GLN A 53 -13.74 -13.27 -4.36
CA GLN A 53 -14.86 -12.81 -5.18
C GLN A 53 -15.68 -11.71 -4.50
N GLN A 54 -15.79 -11.74 -3.18
CA GLN A 54 -16.41 -10.67 -2.39
C GLN A 54 -15.54 -9.41 -2.28
N GLY A 55 -14.28 -9.43 -2.72
CA GLY A 55 -13.30 -8.35 -2.50
C GLY A 55 -12.80 -8.26 -1.06
N LEU A 56 -13.08 -9.27 -0.22
CA LEU A 56 -12.73 -9.32 1.21
C LEU A 56 -11.34 -9.94 1.40
N TYR A 57 -10.32 -9.33 0.80
CA TYR A 57 -8.96 -9.89 0.76
C TYR A 57 -8.34 -10.10 2.15
N GLY A 58 -8.56 -9.18 3.10
CA GLY A 58 -8.10 -9.36 4.48
C GLY A 58 -8.76 -10.55 5.19
N GLU A 59 -10.02 -10.89 4.85
CA GLU A 59 -10.66 -12.11 5.34
C GLU A 59 -10.09 -13.35 4.65
N ALA A 60 -9.82 -13.28 3.35
CA ALA A 60 -9.15 -14.36 2.63
C ALA A 60 -7.78 -14.71 3.26
N VAL A 61 -6.99 -13.72 3.66
CA VAL A 61 -5.73 -13.93 4.39
C VAL A 61 -5.96 -14.64 5.73
N ARG A 62 -7.01 -14.25 6.48
CA ARG A 62 -7.37 -14.95 7.74
C ARG A 62 -7.76 -16.41 7.53
N GLU A 63 -8.52 -16.70 6.47
CA GLU A 63 -8.88 -18.09 6.13
C GLU A 63 -7.65 -18.89 5.71
N LEU A 64 -6.74 -18.31 4.92
CA LEU A 64 -5.46 -18.94 4.57
C LEU A 64 -4.61 -19.26 5.82
N GLY A 65 -4.65 -18.40 6.84
CA GLY A 65 -3.97 -18.63 8.11
C GLY A 65 -4.50 -19.81 8.93
N ARG A 66 -5.70 -20.35 8.61
CA ARG A 66 -6.30 -21.52 9.25
C ARG A 66 -5.86 -22.85 8.60
N LEU A 67 -5.23 -22.80 7.42
CA LEU A 67 -4.78 -24.00 6.73
C LEU A 67 -3.74 -24.76 7.54
N ASN A 68 -3.89 -26.06 7.58
CA ASN A 68 -2.82 -26.94 8.08
C ASN A 68 -1.76 -27.11 6.97
N VAL A 69 -0.73 -26.28 7.01
CA VAL A 69 0.34 -26.26 5.99
C VAL A 69 1.09 -27.60 5.93
N TRP A 70 1.18 -28.33 7.04
CA TRP A 70 1.84 -29.63 7.09
C TRP A 70 1.10 -30.74 6.33
N ALA A 71 -0.18 -30.53 6.04
CA ALA A 71 -0.99 -31.46 5.25
C ALA A 71 -1.04 -31.09 3.76
N LEU A 72 -0.29 -30.07 3.33
CA LEU A 72 -0.21 -29.66 1.93
C LEU A 72 0.91 -30.41 1.21
N SER A 73 0.68 -30.72 -0.07
CA SER A 73 1.76 -31.14 -0.97
C SER A 73 2.68 -29.96 -1.29
N GLU A 74 3.84 -30.24 -1.88
CA GLU A 74 4.80 -29.22 -2.30
C GLU A 74 4.18 -28.19 -3.26
N GLU A 75 3.40 -28.64 -4.24
CA GLU A 75 2.68 -27.79 -5.20
C GLU A 75 1.59 -26.96 -4.50
N GLN A 76 0.85 -27.57 -3.58
CA GLN A 76 -0.16 -26.86 -2.79
C GLN A 76 0.47 -25.83 -1.85
N THR A 77 1.64 -26.10 -1.30
CA THR A 77 2.40 -25.17 -0.48
C THR A 77 2.82 -23.95 -1.30
N ALA A 78 3.31 -24.16 -2.52
CA ALA A 78 3.66 -23.07 -3.43
C ALA A 78 2.44 -22.20 -3.77
N THR A 79 1.30 -22.83 -4.09
CA THR A 79 0.03 -22.15 -4.34
C THR A 79 -0.46 -21.38 -3.10
N TYR A 80 -0.34 -21.95 -1.91
CA TYR A 80 -0.69 -21.32 -0.64
C TYR A 80 0.07 -20.00 -0.44
N TYR A 81 1.40 -20.01 -0.57
CA TYR A 81 2.20 -18.81 -0.40
C TYR A 81 1.86 -17.73 -1.43
N TYR A 82 1.68 -18.14 -2.68
CA TYR A 82 1.26 -17.22 -3.74
C TYR A 82 -0.09 -16.56 -3.42
N GLN A 83 -1.11 -17.36 -3.08
CA GLN A 83 -2.44 -16.85 -2.76
C GLN A 83 -2.43 -15.94 -1.53
N LYS A 84 -1.65 -16.28 -0.51
CA LYS A 84 -1.50 -15.48 0.70
C LYS A 84 -0.87 -14.12 0.39
N ALA A 85 0.25 -14.11 -0.30
CA ALA A 85 0.93 -12.87 -0.70
C ALA A 85 0.06 -12.01 -1.64
N LEU A 86 -0.66 -12.65 -2.59
CA LEU A 86 -1.59 -11.95 -3.49
C LEU A 86 -2.73 -11.29 -2.73
N CYS A 87 -3.36 -12.01 -1.78
CA CYS A 87 -4.44 -11.45 -0.97
C CYS A 87 -3.95 -10.30 -0.07
N GLN A 88 -2.75 -10.40 0.51
CA GLN A 88 -2.12 -9.33 1.28
C GLN A 88 -1.83 -8.12 0.40
N TYR A 89 -1.29 -8.31 -0.81
CA TYR A 89 -1.09 -7.24 -1.78
C TYR A 89 -2.40 -6.53 -2.15
N LEU A 90 -3.46 -7.29 -2.45
CA LEU A 90 -4.79 -6.75 -2.78
C LEU A 90 -5.48 -6.08 -1.59
N ALA A 91 -5.15 -6.49 -0.36
CA ALA A 91 -5.56 -5.81 0.87
C ALA A 91 -4.76 -4.53 1.16
N ALA A 92 -3.79 -4.17 0.31
CA ALA A 92 -2.83 -3.10 0.50
C ALA A 92 -1.90 -3.28 1.71
N ASP A 93 -1.73 -4.53 2.17
CA ASP A 93 -0.82 -4.91 3.23
C ASP A 93 0.51 -5.39 2.63
N PHE A 94 1.25 -4.42 2.06
CA PHE A 94 2.44 -4.69 1.28
C PHE A 94 3.61 -5.22 2.11
N GLU A 95 3.66 -4.86 3.39
CA GLU A 95 4.72 -5.33 4.29
C GLU A 95 4.58 -6.82 4.56
N ASP A 96 3.39 -7.27 4.93
CA ASP A 96 3.10 -8.68 5.16
C ASP A 96 3.19 -9.48 3.85
N ALA A 97 2.80 -8.89 2.71
CA ALA A 97 2.98 -9.53 1.41
C ALA A 97 4.47 -9.81 1.12
N LEU A 98 5.35 -8.84 1.34
CA LEU A 98 6.79 -9.02 1.16
C LEU A 98 7.37 -10.04 2.15
N ALA A 99 6.94 -10.04 3.41
CA ALA A 99 7.35 -11.03 4.40
C ALA A 99 6.91 -12.45 3.99
N THR A 100 5.68 -12.61 3.50
CA THR A 100 5.19 -13.90 2.99
C THR A 100 5.98 -14.37 1.76
N LEU A 101 6.39 -13.45 0.88
CA LEU A 101 7.22 -13.78 -0.29
C LEU A 101 8.66 -14.18 0.10
N ASP A 102 9.22 -13.55 1.13
CA ASP A 102 10.51 -13.96 1.68
C ASP A 102 10.43 -15.37 2.30
N GLU A 103 9.36 -15.64 3.05
CA GLU A 103 9.10 -16.97 3.61
C GLU A 103 8.91 -18.03 2.50
N ALA A 104 8.14 -17.72 1.46
CA ALA A 104 7.88 -18.59 0.32
C ALA A 104 9.18 -19.12 -0.32
N ARG A 105 10.20 -18.27 -0.44
CA ARG A 105 11.50 -18.62 -1.03
C ARG A 105 12.28 -19.65 -0.22
N LEU A 106 11.96 -19.85 1.06
CA LEU A 106 12.59 -20.86 1.92
C LEU A 106 11.98 -22.24 1.71
N TYR A 107 10.71 -22.31 1.29
CA TYR A 107 9.94 -23.56 1.19
C TYR A 107 9.67 -24.01 -0.23
N ILE A 108 9.76 -23.11 -1.22
CA ILE A 108 9.46 -23.42 -2.62
C ILE A 108 10.76 -23.75 -3.35
N PRO A 109 10.86 -24.93 -4.02
CA PRO A 109 12.04 -25.30 -4.80
C PRO A 109 12.32 -24.32 -5.94
N SER A 110 13.61 -24.13 -6.25
CA SER A 110 14.06 -23.22 -7.32
C SER A 110 13.61 -23.65 -8.74
N THR A 111 13.10 -24.85 -8.89
CA THR A 111 12.54 -25.38 -10.14
C THR A 111 11.06 -25.14 -10.34
N SER A 112 10.38 -24.54 -9.36
CA SER A 112 8.93 -24.31 -9.41
C SER A 112 8.57 -23.19 -10.37
N ASN A 113 7.59 -23.44 -11.23
CA ASN A 113 7.09 -22.46 -12.22
C ASN A 113 6.48 -21.21 -11.58
N ILE A 114 6.01 -21.30 -10.32
CA ILE A 114 5.37 -20.18 -9.59
C ILE A 114 6.37 -19.09 -9.17
N LEU A 115 7.68 -19.37 -9.24
CA LEU A 115 8.71 -18.40 -8.82
C LEU A 115 8.72 -17.12 -9.66
N ALA A 116 8.34 -17.22 -10.93
CA ALA A 116 8.19 -16.04 -11.79
C ALA A 116 7.05 -15.15 -11.27
N GLU A 117 5.90 -15.72 -10.97
CA GLU A 117 4.72 -15.02 -10.46
C GLU A 117 4.97 -14.43 -9.06
N LEU A 118 5.68 -15.16 -8.18
CA LEU A 118 6.12 -14.62 -6.90
C LEU A 118 7.08 -13.44 -7.07
N SER A 119 7.97 -13.50 -8.08
CA SER A 119 8.89 -12.40 -8.38
C SER A 119 8.16 -11.18 -8.94
N LEU A 120 7.15 -11.37 -9.79
CA LEU A 120 6.26 -10.30 -10.24
C LEU A 120 5.56 -9.63 -9.05
N LEU A 121 4.94 -10.44 -8.19
CA LEU A 121 4.23 -9.93 -7.02
C LEU A 121 5.15 -9.19 -6.05
N GLU A 122 6.40 -9.67 -5.87
CA GLU A 122 7.42 -8.98 -5.08
C GLU A 122 7.82 -7.65 -5.73
N ALA A 123 7.99 -7.59 -7.04
CA ALA A 123 8.29 -6.34 -7.74
C ALA A 123 7.19 -5.31 -7.53
N LEU A 124 5.92 -5.73 -7.65
CA LEU A 124 4.77 -4.85 -7.45
C LEU A 124 4.64 -4.40 -5.99
N ALA A 125 4.74 -5.31 -5.02
CA ALA A 125 4.61 -4.97 -3.60
C ALA A 125 5.75 -4.07 -3.09
N ALA A 126 7.00 -4.34 -3.50
CA ALA A 126 8.14 -3.49 -3.17
C ALA A 126 8.03 -2.11 -3.82
N GLY A 127 7.48 -2.03 -5.05
CA GLY A 127 7.17 -0.77 -5.73
C GLY A 127 6.17 0.08 -4.96
N GLU A 128 5.11 -0.51 -4.37
CA GLU A 128 4.13 0.21 -3.54
C GLU A 128 4.75 0.80 -2.27
N LYS A 129 5.79 0.16 -1.71
CA LYS A 129 6.55 0.68 -0.59
C LYS A 129 7.64 1.69 -1.00
N GLY A 130 7.95 1.82 -2.29
CA GLY A 130 9.06 2.62 -2.80
C GLY A 130 10.43 1.98 -2.54
N GLU A 131 10.48 0.69 -2.32
CA GLU A 131 11.71 -0.11 -2.18
C GLU A 131 12.28 -0.46 -3.56
N TRP A 132 12.71 0.57 -4.31
CA TRP A 132 13.05 0.46 -5.73
C TRP A 132 14.10 -0.57 -6.06
N VAL A 133 15.14 -0.69 -5.22
CA VAL A 133 16.22 -1.68 -5.42
C VAL A 133 15.69 -3.11 -5.31
N ARG A 134 14.77 -3.37 -4.38
CA ARG A 134 14.13 -4.69 -4.22
C ARG A 134 13.18 -4.97 -5.37
N SER A 135 12.37 -3.97 -5.73
CA SER A 135 11.42 -4.04 -6.84
C SER A 135 12.12 -4.33 -8.17
N GLU A 136 13.22 -3.61 -8.48
CA GLU A 136 14.01 -3.82 -9.70
C GLU A 136 14.59 -5.24 -9.79
N LYS A 137 15.23 -5.71 -8.72
CA LYS A 137 15.78 -7.08 -8.66
C LYS A 137 14.70 -8.15 -8.83
N ALA A 138 13.51 -7.91 -8.30
CA ALA A 138 12.38 -8.82 -8.44
C ALA A 138 11.84 -8.81 -9.87
N ALA A 139 11.73 -7.63 -10.50
CA ALA A 139 11.33 -7.49 -11.88
C ALA A 139 12.36 -8.15 -12.85
N GLU A 140 13.66 -8.01 -12.61
CA GLU A 140 14.70 -8.70 -13.38
C GLU A 140 14.57 -10.23 -13.30
N ARG A 141 14.24 -10.78 -12.13
CA ARG A 141 13.99 -12.22 -11.98
C ARG A 141 12.75 -12.68 -12.74
N TYR A 142 11.68 -11.89 -12.71
CA TYR A 142 10.46 -12.17 -13.46
C TYR A 142 10.73 -12.16 -14.98
N LEU A 143 11.47 -11.17 -15.45
CA LEU A 143 11.75 -10.93 -16.87
C LEU A 143 12.98 -11.69 -17.40
N THR A 144 13.47 -12.71 -16.72
CA THR A 144 14.70 -13.44 -17.11
C THR A 144 14.63 -13.96 -18.55
N ASN A 145 13.44 -14.32 -19.04
CA ASN A 145 13.22 -14.83 -20.38
C ASN A 145 12.50 -13.83 -21.33
N ALA A 146 12.30 -12.59 -20.87
CA ALA A 146 11.63 -11.57 -21.66
C ALA A 146 12.55 -10.99 -22.75
N PRO A 147 12.00 -10.38 -23.81
CA PRO A 147 12.78 -9.66 -24.82
C PRO A 147 13.64 -8.54 -24.21
N GLU A 148 14.84 -8.32 -24.77
CA GLU A 148 15.79 -7.30 -24.27
C GLU A 148 15.19 -5.88 -24.27
N GLU A 149 14.26 -5.61 -25.20
CA GLU A 149 13.55 -4.34 -25.29
C GLU A 149 12.71 -4.07 -24.02
N VAL A 150 12.02 -5.08 -23.50
CA VAL A 150 11.20 -4.98 -22.29
C VAL A 150 12.08 -4.75 -21.08
N MET A 151 13.17 -5.51 -20.96
CA MET A 151 14.16 -5.34 -19.90
C MET A 151 14.74 -3.93 -19.89
N THR A 152 15.06 -3.40 -21.07
CA THR A 152 15.59 -2.05 -21.22
C THR A 152 14.57 -0.98 -20.79
N ARG A 153 13.30 -1.13 -21.19
CA ARG A 153 12.20 -0.23 -20.77
C ARG A 153 12.02 -0.25 -19.26
N VAL A 154 12.00 -1.42 -18.64
CA VAL A 154 11.87 -1.57 -17.18
C VAL A 154 13.04 -0.90 -16.46
N LYS A 155 14.28 -1.12 -16.89
CA LYS A 155 15.46 -0.45 -16.33
C LYS A 155 15.40 1.08 -16.45
N GLN A 156 14.88 1.61 -17.55
CA GLN A 156 14.69 3.06 -17.72
C GLN A 156 13.67 3.62 -16.73
N VAL A 157 12.58 2.89 -16.47
CA VAL A 157 11.59 3.30 -15.47
C VAL A 157 12.22 3.32 -14.07
N TYR A 158 12.96 2.28 -13.67
CA TYR A 158 13.64 2.28 -12.37
C TYR A 158 14.74 3.35 -12.25
N ALA A 159 15.47 3.65 -13.34
CA ALA A 159 16.46 4.73 -13.36
C ALA A 159 15.85 6.12 -13.10
N THR A 160 14.56 6.29 -13.41
CA THR A 160 13.79 7.50 -13.14
C THR A 160 12.94 7.41 -11.87
N ALA A 161 13.19 6.42 -11.01
CA ALA A 161 12.43 6.20 -9.79
C ALA A 161 12.38 7.45 -8.90
N PRO A 162 11.20 7.82 -8.41
CA PRO A 162 11.02 9.07 -7.71
C PRO A 162 11.61 9.02 -6.30
N LYS A 163 12.25 10.12 -5.90
CA LYS A 163 12.68 10.29 -4.52
C LYS A 163 11.49 10.69 -3.64
N LEU A 164 11.19 9.85 -2.68
CA LEU A 164 10.17 10.13 -1.67
C LEU A 164 10.70 11.14 -0.65
N ARG A 165 9.83 12.04 -0.20
CA ARG A 165 10.15 13.02 0.83
C ARG A 165 9.75 12.47 2.19
N ASN A 166 10.54 12.74 3.21
CA ASN A 166 10.24 12.28 4.57
C ASN A 166 9.17 13.19 5.21
N PRO A 167 7.98 12.66 5.58
CA PRO A 167 6.91 13.45 6.20
C PRO A 167 7.30 14.05 7.55
N MET A 168 8.16 13.38 8.33
CA MET A 168 8.66 13.90 9.60
C MET A 168 9.56 15.12 9.40
N VAL A 169 10.38 15.12 8.35
CA VAL A 169 11.18 16.30 7.99
C VAL A 169 10.28 17.49 7.66
N ALA A 170 9.19 17.29 6.93
CA ALA A 170 8.21 18.33 6.67
C ALA A 170 7.60 18.88 7.96
N TRP A 171 7.26 18.00 8.89
CA TRP A 171 6.73 18.37 10.21
C TRP A 171 7.75 19.22 11.00
N TYR A 172 9.01 18.76 11.12
CA TYR A 172 10.06 19.52 11.79
C TYR A 172 10.38 20.87 11.13
N LEU A 173 10.41 20.91 9.80
CA LEU A 173 10.61 22.17 9.06
C LEU A 173 9.47 23.16 9.29
N SER A 174 8.28 22.69 9.64
CA SER A 174 7.12 23.54 9.97
C SER A 174 7.21 24.19 11.34
N LEU A 175 8.31 23.99 12.11
CA LEU A 175 8.66 24.84 13.25
C LEU A 175 8.81 26.33 12.79
N VAL A 176 9.20 26.54 11.55
CA VAL A 176 9.06 27.84 10.89
C VAL A 176 7.79 27.75 10.01
N PRO A 177 6.75 28.56 10.31
CA PRO A 177 5.50 28.51 9.57
C PRO A 177 5.69 28.61 8.04
N GLY A 178 5.11 27.70 7.29
CA GLY A 178 5.20 27.67 5.83
C GLY A 178 6.34 26.81 5.27
N VAL A 179 7.47 26.65 5.97
CA VAL A 179 8.66 25.98 5.43
C VAL A 179 8.40 24.48 5.15
N GLY A 180 7.68 23.80 6.01
CA GLY A 180 7.31 22.40 5.78
C GLY A 180 6.39 22.22 4.59
N GLN A 181 5.48 23.16 4.33
CA GLN A 181 4.62 23.17 3.14
C GLN A 181 5.44 23.39 1.86
N PHE A 182 6.44 24.26 1.89
CA PHE A 182 7.37 24.42 0.78
C PHE A 182 8.16 23.13 0.52
N TYR A 183 8.63 22.49 1.58
CA TYR A 183 9.27 21.17 1.46
C TYR A 183 8.32 20.13 0.87
N ALA A 184 7.04 20.13 1.22
CA ALA A 184 6.03 19.26 0.62
C ALA A 184 5.80 19.57 -0.89
N GLY A 185 6.24 20.72 -1.39
CA GLY A 185 6.03 21.17 -2.77
C GLY A 185 4.77 22.00 -2.96
N GLU A 186 4.09 22.36 -1.87
CA GLU A 186 2.84 23.13 -1.86
C GLU A 186 3.13 24.61 -1.55
N VAL A 187 3.68 25.30 -2.55
CA VAL A 187 4.17 26.70 -2.41
C VAL A 187 3.07 27.63 -1.90
N TRP A 188 1.86 27.55 -2.48
CA TRP A 188 0.76 28.41 -2.08
C TRP A 188 0.34 28.19 -0.62
N SER A 189 0.25 26.92 -0.20
CA SER A 189 -0.04 26.59 1.20
C SER A 189 1.03 27.13 2.15
N GLY A 190 2.29 27.11 1.75
CA GLY A 190 3.41 27.67 2.50
C GLY A 190 3.30 29.19 2.65
N VAL A 191 3.02 29.90 1.57
CA VAL A 191 2.83 31.36 1.58
C VAL A 191 1.66 31.75 2.49
N VAL A 192 0.52 31.08 2.38
CA VAL A 192 -0.65 31.34 3.23
C VAL A 192 -0.31 31.09 4.70
N SER A 193 0.35 29.99 5.02
CA SER A 193 0.76 29.68 6.40
C SER A 193 1.71 30.76 6.97
N LEU A 194 2.68 31.20 6.18
CA LEU A 194 3.61 32.25 6.57
C LEU A 194 2.87 33.60 6.79
N ALA A 195 1.99 33.98 5.88
CA ALA A 195 1.24 35.22 5.96
C ALA A 195 0.29 35.25 7.17
N VAL A 196 -0.45 34.16 7.42
CA VAL A 196 -1.37 34.06 8.55
C VAL A 196 -0.62 34.13 9.89
N ASN A 197 0.41 33.29 10.06
CA ASN A 197 1.17 33.27 11.32
C ASN A 197 1.97 34.55 11.51
N GLY A 198 2.59 35.09 10.45
CA GLY A 198 3.30 36.37 10.50
C GLY A 198 2.38 37.52 10.83
N GLY A 199 1.18 37.56 10.23
CA GLY A 199 0.15 38.58 10.53
C GLY A 199 -0.33 38.49 11.99
N LEU A 200 -0.56 37.29 12.53
CA LEU A 200 -0.93 37.10 13.93
C LEU A 200 0.16 37.61 14.88
N VAL A 201 1.43 37.28 14.59
CA VAL A 201 2.59 37.75 15.40
C VAL A 201 2.67 39.28 15.34
N ALA A 202 2.58 39.88 14.17
CA ALA A 202 2.63 41.32 14.02
C ALA A 202 1.48 42.05 14.77
N PHE A 203 0.28 41.50 14.69
CA PHE A 203 -0.88 42.00 15.43
C PHE A 203 -0.66 41.92 16.95
N GLY A 204 -0.22 40.72 17.46
CA GLY A 204 0.02 40.52 18.88
C GLY A 204 1.11 41.45 19.46
N VAL A 205 2.20 41.66 18.69
CA VAL A 205 3.26 42.61 19.09
C VAL A 205 2.71 44.02 19.13
N GLY A 206 1.88 44.44 18.14
CA GLY A 206 1.26 45.75 18.12
C GLY A 206 0.37 46.00 19.35
N GLU A 207 -0.50 45.05 19.68
CA GLU A 207 -1.37 45.12 20.85
C GLU A 207 -0.58 45.17 22.16
N ALA A 208 0.48 44.35 22.27
CA ALA A 208 1.33 44.33 23.46
C ALA A 208 2.09 45.64 23.67
N VAL A 209 2.62 46.24 22.60
CA VAL A 209 3.29 47.55 22.64
C VAL A 209 2.31 48.67 23.01
N ALA A 210 1.06 48.56 22.57
CA ALA A 210 -0.01 49.52 22.91
C ALA A 210 -0.54 49.31 24.35
N GLY A 211 -0.05 48.32 25.10
CA GLY A 211 -0.44 48.04 26.48
C GLY A 211 -1.67 47.12 26.63
N TYR A 212 -2.21 46.58 25.55
CA TYR A 212 -3.40 45.70 25.55
C TYR A 212 -3.01 44.22 25.70
N TRP A 213 -2.34 43.85 26.78
CA TRP A 213 -1.78 42.52 27.00
C TRP A 213 -2.82 41.38 26.95
N LEU A 214 -4.02 41.61 27.48
CA LEU A 214 -5.10 40.62 27.45
C LEU A 214 -5.60 40.38 26.02
N SER A 215 -5.78 41.45 25.26
CA SER A 215 -6.16 41.41 23.84
C SER A 215 -5.09 40.71 23.01
N ALA A 216 -3.80 41.04 23.21
CA ALA A 216 -2.70 40.39 22.57
C ALA A 216 -2.69 38.86 22.85
N TRP A 217 -2.91 38.47 24.09
CA TRP A 217 -2.91 37.04 24.45
C TRP A 217 -4.12 36.28 23.90
N LEU A 218 -5.33 36.81 24.05
CA LEU A 218 -6.55 36.16 23.56
C LEU A 218 -6.68 36.21 22.04
N GLY A 219 -6.41 37.38 21.43
CA GLY A 219 -6.56 37.60 20.00
C GLY A 219 -5.43 37.00 19.15
N THR A 220 -4.25 36.75 19.72
CA THR A 220 -3.09 36.22 19.02
C THR A 220 -2.63 34.90 19.56
N GLY A 221 -2.47 34.75 20.88
CA GLY A 221 -1.88 33.55 21.48
C GLY A 221 -2.66 32.28 21.18
N ILE A 222 -4.00 32.31 21.34
CA ILE A 222 -4.84 31.15 21.03
C ILE A 222 -4.91 30.85 19.52
N PRO A 223 -5.23 31.81 18.63
CA PRO A 223 -5.23 31.56 17.19
C PRO A 223 -3.85 31.15 16.66
N LEU A 224 -2.76 31.76 17.12
CA LEU A 224 -1.40 31.43 16.70
C LEU A 224 -1.05 29.99 17.09
N SER A 225 -1.33 29.55 18.31
CA SER A 225 -1.08 28.16 18.73
C SER A 225 -1.83 27.17 17.85
N ASN A 226 -3.10 27.41 17.58
CA ASN A 226 -3.91 26.55 16.72
C ASN A 226 -3.39 26.48 15.28
N THR A 227 -3.12 27.64 14.66
CA THR A 227 -2.61 27.69 13.28
C THR A 227 -1.20 27.07 13.16
N TYR A 228 -0.40 27.20 14.20
CA TYR A 228 0.95 26.66 14.26
C TYR A 228 0.93 25.13 14.28
N PHE A 229 0.22 24.49 15.23
CA PHE A 229 0.17 23.04 15.32
C PHE A 229 -0.56 22.39 14.14
N VAL A 230 -1.66 23.00 13.68
CA VAL A 230 -2.36 22.56 12.47
C VAL A 230 -1.46 22.69 11.25
N GLY A 231 -0.61 23.70 11.18
CA GLY A 231 0.35 23.91 10.11
C GLY A 231 1.39 22.81 9.99
N GLN A 232 1.90 22.31 11.12
CA GLN A 232 2.85 21.20 11.17
C GLN A 232 2.24 19.89 10.64
N GLU A 233 1.05 19.53 11.14
CA GLU A 233 0.37 18.31 10.72
C GLU A 233 -0.08 18.39 9.24
N ARG A 234 -0.50 19.58 8.80
CA ARG A 234 -0.81 19.82 7.39
C ARG A 234 0.40 19.60 6.48
N ALA A 235 1.59 20.05 6.86
CA ALA A 235 2.81 19.83 6.07
C ALA A 235 3.17 18.35 5.96
N ARG A 236 3.01 17.60 7.05
CA ARG A 236 3.17 16.14 7.06
C ARG A 236 2.20 15.48 6.08
N MET A 237 0.90 15.75 6.20
CA MET A 237 -0.14 15.19 5.32
C MET A 237 0.06 15.56 3.84
N LEU A 238 0.49 16.79 3.54
CA LEU A 238 0.79 17.21 2.17
C LEU A 238 1.95 16.42 1.58
N THR A 239 2.98 16.15 2.39
CA THR A 239 4.13 15.33 1.97
C THR A 239 3.71 13.89 1.72
N GLU A 240 2.88 13.30 2.58
CA GLU A 240 2.32 11.95 2.39
C GLU A 240 1.48 11.86 1.11
N ARG A 241 0.58 12.84 0.88
CA ARG A 241 -0.24 12.92 -0.34
C ARG A 241 0.62 13.04 -1.61
N ARG A 242 1.67 13.87 -1.56
CA ARG A 242 2.62 13.98 -2.66
C ARG A 242 3.31 12.66 -2.94
N ASN A 243 3.84 12.01 -1.91
CA ASN A 243 4.50 10.71 -2.04
C ASN A 243 3.55 9.66 -2.62
N ALA A 244 2.33 9.55 -2.10
CA ALA A 244 1.32 8.63 -2.62
C ALA A 244 0.97 8.89 -4.10
N ARG A 245 0.88 10.15 -4.53
CA ARG A 245 0.64 10.49 -5.94
C ARG A 245 1.80 10.07 -6.82
N VAL A 246 3.03 10.37 -6.40
CA VAL A 246 4.25 10.07 -7.16
C VAL A 246 4.48 8.55 -7.24
N LEU A 247 4.27 7.82 -6.14
CA LEU A 247 4.30 6.35 -6.10
C LEU A 247 3.29 5.76 -7.08
N ARG A 248 2.04 6.20 -7.02
CA ARG A 248 0.98 5.70 -7.89
C ARG A 248 1.34 5.87 -9.37
N THR A 249 1.73 7.08 -9.78
CA THR A 249 2.09 7.34 -11.18
C THR A 249 3.24 6.46 -11.67
N HIS A 250 4.26 6.25 -10.82
CA HIS A 250 5.41 5.41 -11.17
C HIS A 250 5.03 3.92 -11.22
N ASN A 251 4.27 3.45 -10.24
CA ASN A 251 3.83 2.05 -10.17
C ASN A 251 2.84 1.70 -11.28
N ASP A 252 2.00 2.64 -11.72
CA ASP A 252 1.10 2.43 -12.86
C ASP A 252 1.89 2.18 -14.14
N LEU A 253 3.00 2.91 -14.37
CA LEU A 253 3.90 2.64 -15.49
C LEU A 253 4.58 1.26 -15.38
N LEU A 254 5.05 0.89 -14.19
CA LEU A 254 5.63 -0.44 -13.96
C LEU A 254 4.62 -1.55 -14.20
N ARG A 255 3.39 -1.40 -13.70
CA ARG A 255 2.31 -2.37 -13.92
C ARG A 255 1.99 -2.52 -15.39
N GLU A 256 1.89 -1.42 -16.12
CA GLU A 256 1.62 -1.46 -17.55
C GLU A 256 2.65 -2.30 -18.32
N ILE A 257 3.92 -2.16 -17.98
CA ILE A 257 4.99 -2.93 -18.65
C ILE A 257 5.01 -4.39 -18.17
N LEU A 258 4.94 -4.63 -16.85
CA LEU A 258 5.10 -5.97 -16.28
C LEU A 258 3.87 -6.88 -16.49
N LEU A 259 2.67 -6.33 -16.69
CA LEU A 259 1.44 -7.10 -16.88
C LEU A 259 1.04 -7.28 -18.35
N GLN A 260 1.74 -6.63 -19.29
CA GLN A 260 1.54 -6.81 -20.74
C GLN A 260 2.35 -7.99 -21.32
N GLU A 261 3.31 -8.50 -20.56
CA GLU A 261 4.14 -9.66 -20.90
C GLU A 261 3.55 -10.96 -20.32
#